data_6f116ca7da5f91fca73db6b4ad9773f4
#
_entry.id   6f116ca7da5f91fca73db6b4ad9773f4
#
_cell.length_a   1.000
_cell.length_b   1.000
_cell.length_c   1.000
_cell.angle_alpha   90.00
_cell.angle_beta   90.00
_cell.angle_gamma   90.00
#
_symmetry.space_group_name_H-M   'P 1'
#
loop_
_entity.id
_entity.type
_entity.pdbx_description
1 polymer ?
#
loop_
_entity_poly.entity_id
_entity_poly.type
_entity_poly.pdbx_seq_one_letter_code
_entity_poly.pdbx_strand_id
1 'polypeptide(L)'
;STSSGSTASKGTLNKLFDKYREDAANEPDEINIEGTMQLLNDIDVSPDDVGALIFSEMVKSPSLGKLTRTEFVDSLAALGVNDVNKMREMVQQRRANLDDPAFRPTFKSIYKHTFILARQPGQKAVALENATEYWRLLLTSPSLQWSTPDTPWLDWWIEFLTEKYKKSVNKDMWDQTLVFAEKTLVDEALSFWSEDSAWPGVIDEFVEYVKTDKRGGQGVGDAMEVE
;
A
#
# COMPACT_ATOMS: atom_id res chain seq x y z
N SER A 1 -19.23 19.13 -25.56
CA SER A 1 -18.55 18.08 -26.39
C SER A 1 -17.80 16.99 -25.58
N THR A 2 -17.97 16.93 -24.25
CA THR A 2 -17.25 15.97 -23.37
C THR A 2 -17.92 14.59 -23.24
N SER A 3 -19.20 14.46 -23.57
CA SER A 3 -19.95 13.21 -23.33
C SER A 3 -19.67 12.10 -24.37
N SER A 4 -19.40 12.44 -25.62
CA SER A 4 -19.17 11.44 -26.67
C SER A 4 -17.79 10.74 -26.57
N GLY A 5 -16.76 11.46 -26.14
CA GLY A 5 -15.42 10.89 -25.92
C GLY A 5 -15.39 9.88 -24.76
N SER A 6 -16.12 10.15 -23.69
CA SER A 6 -16.23 9.25 -22.53
C SER A 6 -16.97 7.93 -22.90
N THR A 7 -18.03 8.01 -23.70
CA THR A 7 -18.80 6.81 -24.11
C THR A 7 -17.98 5.92 -25.06
N ALA A 8 -17.27 6.50 -26.04
CA ALA A 8 -16.38 5.75 -26.93
C ALA A 8 -15.23 5.08 -26.17
N SER A 9 -14.65 5.78 -25.16
CA SER A 9 -13.61 5.24 -24.29
C SER A 9 -14.12 4.04 -23.47
N LYS A 10 -15.30 4.12 -22.89
CA LYS A 10 -15.92 3.00 -22.17
C LYS A 10 -16.21 1.79 -23.06
N GLY A 11 -16.66 2.01 -24.30
CA GLY A 11 -16.86 0.95 -25.28
C GLY A 11 -15.55 0.19 -25.58
N THR A 12 -14.46 0.92 -25.77
CA THR A 12 -13.13 0.33 -25.98
C THR A 12 -12.66 -0.45 -24.74
N LEU A 13 -12.85 0.09 -23.54
CA LEU A 13 -12.50 -0.56 -22.28
C LEU A 13 -13.32 -1.82 -22.01
N ASN A 14 -14.61 -1.84 -22.38
CA ASN A 14 -15.44 -3.05 -22.30
C ASN A 14 -14.91 -4.17 -23.21
N LYS A 15 -14.51 -3.84 -24.44
CA LYS A 15 -13.89 -4.81 -25.36
C LYS A 15 -12.56 -5.33 -24.83
N LEU A 16 -11.77 -4.45 -24.21
CA LEU A 16 -10.52 -4.83 -23.60
C LEU A 16 -10.74 -5.75 -22.39
N PHE A 17 -11.73 -5.46 -21.56
CA PHE A 17 -12.13 -6.34 -20.46
C PHE A 17 -12.52 -7.73 -20.96
N ASP A 18 -13.34 -7.80 -22.04
CA ASP A 18 -13.77 -9.06 -22.65
C ASP A 18 -12.60 -9.92 -23.14
N LYS A 19 -11.49 -9.29 -23.56
CA LYS A 19 -10.28 -10.00 -24.00
C LYS A 19 -9.62 -10.81 -22.87
N TYR A 20 -9.70 -10.34 -21.63
CA TYR A 20 -8.97 -10.94 -20.49
C TYR A 20 -9.86 -11.80 -19.58
N ARG A 21 -11.20 -11.73 -19.69
CA ARG A 21 -12.07 -12.59 -18.88
C ARG A 21 -11.95 -14.06 -19.30
N GLU A 22 -11.92 -14.95 -18.32
CA GLU A 22 -11.74 -16.38 -18.55
C GLU A 22 -13.06 -17.11 -18.87
N ASP A 23 -14.14 -16.79 -18.14
CA ASP A 23 -15.43 -17.46 -18.24
C ASP A 23 -16.56 -16.49 -18.61
N ALA A 24 -16.68 -16.25 -19.91
CA ALA A 24 -17.71 -15.35 -20.43
C ALA A 24 -19.15 -15.84 -20.20
N ALA A 25 -19.35 -17.14 -19.98
CA ALA A 25 -20.67 -17.74 -19.83
C ALA A 25 -21.19 -17.63 -18.38
N ASN A 26 -20.33 -17.88 -17.39
CA ASN A 26 -20.73 -17.91 -15.99
C ASN A 26 -20.30 -16.65 -15.22
N GLU A 27 -19.18 -16.05 -15.60
CA GLU A 27 -18.60 -14.87 -14.95
C GLU A 27 -18.32 -13.74 -15.96
N PRO A 28 -19.36 -13.25 -16.67
CA PRO A 28 -19.18 -12.30 -17.79
C PRO A 28 -18.57 -10.97 -17.38
N ASP A 29 -18.69 -10.58 -16.12
CA ASP A 29 -18.26 -9.29 -15.58
C ASP A 29 -17.08 -9.38 -14.60
N GLU A 30 -16.35 -10.50 -14.64
CA GLU A 30 -15.17 -10.73 -13.83
C GLU A 30 -13.97 -11.17 -14.68
N ILE A 31 -12.79 -10.68 -14.31
CA ILE A 31 -11.49 -11.24 -14.69
C ILE A 31 -10.90 -11.84 -13.43
N ASN A 32 -10.52 -13.10 -13.49
CA ASN A 32 -9.94 -13.82 -12.38
C ASN A 32 -8.39 -13.84 -12.47
N ILE A 33 -7.75 -14.74 -11.76
CA ILE A 33 -6.29 -14.69 -11.58
C ILE A 33 -5.51 -14.85 -12.89
N GLU A 34 -5.94 -15.74 -13.77
CA GLU A 34 -5.22 -16.00 -15.04
C GLU A 34 -5.28 -14.79 -15.97
N GLY A 35 -6.48 -14.22 -16.17
CA GLY A 35 -6.66 -13.02 -16.99
C GLY A 35 -5.98 -11.80 -16.39
N THR A 36 -6.01 -11.65 -15.06
CA THR A 36 -5.27 -10.58 -14.35
C THR A 36 -3.76 -10.72 -14.57
N MET A 37 -3.21 -11.93 -14.44
CA MET A 37 -1.79 -12.19 -14.69
C MET A 37 -1.40 -11.91 -16.14
N GLN A 38 -2.24 -12.28 -17.10
CA GLN A 38 -2.01 -11.97 -18.51
C GLN A 38 -2.00 -10.47 -18.77
N LEU A 39 -2.95 -9.72 -18.18
CA LEU A 39 -3.01 -8.28 -18.31
C LEU A 39 -1.78 -7.60 -17.68
N LEU A 40 -1.35 -8.01 -16.49
CA LEU A 40 -0.14 -7.51 -15.86
C LEU A 40 1.09 -7.75 -16.76
N ASN A 41 1.21 -8.95 -17.34
CA ASN A 41 2.28 -9.26 -18.30
C ASN A 41 2.23 -8.34 -19.53
N ASP A 42 1.03 -8.09 -20.09
CA ASP A 42 0.86 -7.24 -21.28
C ASP A 42 1.19 -5.76 -21.01
N ILE A 43 1.11 -5.30 -19.75
CA ILE A 43 1.53 -3.96 -19.32
C ILE A 43 2.94 -3.92 -18.72
N ASP A 44 3.72 -4.99 -18.87
CA ASP A 44 5.09 -5.11 -18.34
C ASP A 44 5.21 -4.89 -16.82
N VAL A 45 4.26 -5.44 -16.07
CA VAL A 45 4.23 -5.37 -14.60
C VAL A 45 4.39 -6.75 -14.00
N SER A 46 5.43 -6.93 -13.19
CA SER A 46 5.59 -8.15 -12.40
C SER A 46 4.57 -8.19 -11.26
N PRO A 47 3.92 -9.35 -10.99
CA PRO A 47 2.97 -9.48 -9.90
C PRO A 47 3.59 -9.26 -8.51
N ASP A 48 4.90 -9.40 -8.38
CA ASP A 48 5.64 -9.23 -7.13
C ASP A 48 6.19 -7.80 -6.95
N ASP A 49 5.99 -6.92 -7.93
CA ASP A 49 6.41 -5.53 -7.87
C ASP A 49 5.30 -4.62 -7.34
N VAL A 50 5.68 -3.50 -6.76
CA VAL A 50 4.73 -2.45 -6.33
C VAL A 50 3.85 -1.95 -7.48
N GLY A 51 4.30 -2.09 -8.72
CA GLY A 51 3.51 -1.81 -9.92
C GLY A 51 2.18 -2.57 -9.98
N ALA A 52 2.14 -3.80 -9.48
CA ALA A 52 0.91 -4.57 -9.37
C ALA A 52 -0.09 -3.95 -8.37
N LEU A 53 0.39 -3.39 -7.28
CA LEU A 53 -0.44 -2.66 -6.31
C LEU A 53 -0.95 -1.34 -6.90
N ILE A 54 -0.11 -0.64 -7.67
CA ILE A 54 -0.50 0.58 -8.40
C ILE A 54 -1.63 0.27 -9.38
N PHE A 55 -1.47 -0.76 -10.20
CA PHE A 55 -2.48 -1.17 -11.17
C PHE A 55 -3.78 -1.58 -10.49
N SER A 56 -3.69 -2.37 -9.42
CA SER A 56 -4.87 -2.82 -8.65
C SER A 56 -5.67 -1.65 -8.07
N GLU A 57 -5.01 -0.61 -7.59
CA GLU A 57 -5.68 0.61 -7.13
C GLU A 57 -6.31 1.39 -8.29
N MET A 58 -5.63 1.51 -9.44
CA MET A 58 -6.16 2.19 -10.62
C MET A 58 -7.49 1.59 -11.10
N VAL A 59 -7.66 0.29 -11.00
CA VAL A 59 -8.87 -0.44 -11.43
C VAL A 59 -9.78 -0.83 -10.27
N LYS A 60 -9.47 -0.42 -9.06
CA LYS A 60 -10.20 -0.72 -7.81
C LYS A 60 -10.49 -2.21 -7.64
N SER A 61 -9.45 -3.02 -7.83
CA SER A 61 -9.52 -4.46 -7.65
C SER A 61 -10.13 -4.83 -6.28
N PRO A 62 -11.19 -5.65 -6.23
CA PRO A 62 -11.87 -5.98 -4.96
C PRO A 62 -11.10 -6.98 -4.11
N SER A 63 -10.21 -7.74 -4.72
CA SER A 63 -9.33 -8.71 -4.06
C SER A 63 -8.15 -9.05 -4.97
N LEU A 64 -7.15 -9.69 -4.42
CA LEU A 64 -5.97 -10.07 -5.17
C LEU A 64 -6.32 -10.95 -6.38
N GLY A 65 -5.89 -10.55 -7.57
CA GLY A 65 -6.09 -11.31 -8.81
C GLY A 65 -7.51 -11.29 -9.36
N LYS A 66 -8.37 -10.40 -8.88
CA LYS A 66 -9.74 -10.26 -9.38
C LYS A 66 -10.04 -8.84 -9.84
N LEU A 67 -10.62 -8.70 -11.02
CA LEU A 67 -11.09 -7.42 -11.56
C LEU A 67 -12.59 -7.52 -11.86
N THR A 68 -13.31 -6.42 -11.66
CA THR A 68 -14.73 -6.32 -12.00
C THR A 68 -14.93 -5.34 -13.14
N ARG A 69 -15.87 -5.62 -14.04
CA ARG A 69 -16.12 -4.82 -15.25
C ARG A 69 -16.40 -3.35 -14.93
N THR A 70 -17.36 -3.09 -14.06
CA THR A 70 -17.78 -1.71 -13.75
C THR A 70 -16.63 -0.88 -13.21
N GLU A 71 -15.91 -1.38 -12.22
CA GLU A 71 -14.77 -0.65 -11.63
C GLU A 71 -13.62 -0.48 -12.63
N PHE A 72 -13.28 -1.50 -13.39
CA PHE A 72 -12.26 -1.45 -14.44
C PHE A 72 -12.58 -0.37 -15.48
N VAL A 73 -13.78 -0.43 -16.05
CA VAL A 73 -14.20 0.48 -17.12
C VAL A 73 -14.33 1.91 -16.61
N ASP A 74 -15.02 2.12 -15.51
CA ASP A 74 -15.28 3.47 -14.97
C ASP A 74 -14.02 4.14 -14.45
N SER A 75 -13.17 3.40 -13.73
CA SER A 75 -11.93 3.95 -13.17
C SER A 75 -10.92 4.32 -14.25
N LEU A 76 -10.70 3.45 -15.24
CA LEU A 76 -9.77 3.73 -16.34
C LEU A 76 -10.29 4.84 -17.25
N ALA A 77 -11.61 4.89 -17.53
CA ALA A 77 -12.20 5.98 -18.28
C ALA A 77 -12.01 7.33 -17.57
N ALA A 78 -12.20 7.38 -16.25
CA ALA A 78 -11.97 8.58 -15.46
C ALA A 78 -10.51 9.05 -15.48
N LEU A 79 -9.55 8.13 -15.60
CA LEU A 79 -8.12 8.42 -15.73
C LEU A 79 -7.69 8.78 -17.18
N GLY A 80 -8.62 8.66 -18.16
CA GLY A 80 -8.28 8.85 -19.57
C GLY A 80 -7.44 7.72 -20.16
N VAL A 81 -7.43 6.56 -19.53
CA VAL A 81 -6.67 5.35 -19.93
C VAL A 81 -7.63 4.39 -20.63
N ASN A 82 -7.40 4.09 -21.90
CA ASN A 82 -8.30 3.28 -22.72
C ASN A 82 -7.62 2.18 -23.54
N ASP A 83 -6.33 1.99 -23.35
CA ASP A 83 -5.57 0.91 -23.99
C ASP A 83 -4.41 0.43 -23.10
N VAL A 84 -3.82 -0.71 -23.49
CA VAL A 84 -2.73 -1.37 -22.76
C VAL A 84 -1.49 -0.48 -22.65
N ASN A 85 -1.15 0.28 -23.70
CA ASN A 85 0.04 1.14 -23.66
C ASN A 85 -0.14 2.29 -22.65
N LYS A 86 -1.31 2.91 -22.63
CA LYS A 86 -1.61 3.96 -21.63
C LYS A 86 -1.66 3.41 -20.21
N MET A 87 -2.15 2.17 -20.02
CA MET A 87 -2.07 1.51 -18.71
C MET A 87 -0.63 1.35 -18.26
N ARG A 88 0.23 0.82 -19.13
CA ARG A 88 1.67 0.66 -18.87
C ARG A 88 2.32 2.00 -18.51
N GLU A 89 2.11 3.01 -19.33
CA GLU A 89 2.67 4.35 -19.12
C GLU A 89 2.21 4.94 -17.78
N MET A 90 0.92 4.82 -17.44
CA MET A 90 0.38 5.34 -16.18
C MET A 90 0.98 4.62 -14.97
N VAL A 91 1.10 3.29 -15.01
CA VAL A 91 1.73 2.53 -13.93
C VAL A 91 3.20 2.93 -13.78
N GLN A 92 3.95 3.04 -14.87
CA GLN A 92 5.36 3.45 -14.84
C GLN A 92 5.52 4.87 -14.31
N GLN A 93 4.67 5.81 -14.72
CA GLN A 93 4.69 7.18 -14.23
C GLN A 93 4.43 7.22 -12.72
N ARG A 94 3.40 6.54 -12.24
CA ARG A 94 3.08 6.47 -10.82
C ARG A 94 4.20 5.81 -10.01
N ARG A 95 4.75 4.71 -10.52
CA ARG A 95 5.88 4.01 -9.89
C ARG A 95 7.11 4.89 -9.72
N ALA A 96 7.44 5.68 -10.74
CA ALA A 96 8.58 6.61 -10.72
C ALA A 96 8.40 7.78 -9.72
N ASN A 97 7.17 8.07 -9.31
CA ASN A 97 6.85 9.20 -8.44
C ASN A 97 6.33 8.79 -7.05
N LEU A 98 6.40 7.50 -6.67
CA LEU A 98 5.83 7.03 -5.40
C LEU A 98 6.44 7.70 -4.16
N ASP A 99 7.71 8.09 -4.22
CA ASP A 99 8.40 8.77 -3.11
C ASP A 99 8.31 10.31 -3.20
N ASP A 100 7.79 10.85 -4.30
CA ASP A 100 7.65 12.30 -4.47
C ASP A 100 6.56 12.84 -3.53
N PRO A 101 6.86 13.85 -2.69
CA PRO A 101 5.87 14.50 -1.83
C PRO A 101 4.65 15.03 -2.58
N ALA A 102 4.79 15.48 -3.84
CA ALA A 102 3.69 15.94 -4.67
C ALA A 102 2.69 14.81 -5.01
N PHE A 103 3.15 13.56 -5.06
CA PHE A 103 2.34 12.37 -5.32
C PHE A 103 1.86 11.66 -4.05
N ARG A 104 2.09 12.22 -2.88
CA ARG A 104 1.72 11.61 -1.60
C ARG A 104 0.24 11.21 -1.50
N PRO A 105 -0.74 11.99 -1.99
CA PRO A 105 -2.14 11.55 -2.00
C PRO A 105 -2.37 10.27 -2.81
N THR A 106 -1.72 10.13 -3.97
CA THR A 106 -1.79 8.91 -4.79
C THR A 106 -1.15 7.72 -4.08
N PHE A 107 0.03 7.90 -3.49
CA PHE A 107 0.68 6.88 -2.69
C PHE A 107 -0.20 6.42 -1.52
N LYS A 108 -0.81 7.34 -0.78
CA LYS A 108 -1.75 7.03 0.31
C LYS A 108 -2.95 6.21 -0.16
N SER A 109 -3.48 6.51 -1.35
CA SER A 109 -4.57 5.75 -1.94
C SER A 109 -4.14 4.31 -2.25
N ILE A 110 -2.97 4.11 -2.86
CA ILE A 110 -2.38 2.80 -3.14
C ILE A 110 -2.14 2.02 -1.83
N TYR A 111 -1.56 2.67 -0.84
CA TYR A 111 -1.29 2.09 0.48
C TYR A 111 -2.58 1.58 1.14
N LYS A 112 -3.61 2.40 1.20
CA LYS A 112 -4.91 2.04 1.79
C LYS A 112 -5.60 0.93 1.01
N HIS A 113 -5.56 0.97 -0.31
CA HIS A 113 -6.14 -0.06 -1.16
C HIS A 113 -5.44 -1.42 -0.98
N THR A 114 -4.14 -1.43 -0.73
CA THR A 114 -3.38 -2.66 -0.50
C THR A 114 -3.92 -3.46 0.70
N PHE A 115 -4.47 -2.81 1.71
CA PHE A 115 -5.11 -3.51 2.82
C PHE A 115 -6.28 -4.40 2.35
N ILE A 116 -7.04 -3.94 1.38
CA ILE A 116 -8.15 -4.71 0.79
C ILE A 116 -7.61 -5.96 0.07
N LEU A 117 -6.52 -5.81 -0.69
CA LEU A 117 -5.89 -6.91 -1.42
C LEU A 117 -5.24 -7.93 -0.48
N ALA A 118 -4.67 -7.47 0.62
CA ALA A 118 -3.92 -8.30 1.56
C ALA A 118 -4.81 -9.20 2.43
N ARG A 119 -6.09 -8.86 2.57
CA ARG A 119 -7.03 -9.64 3.37
C ARG A 119 -7.42 -10.95 2.68
N GLN A 120 -7.53 -12.00 3.46
CA GLN A 120 -8.21 -13.22 3.01
C GLN A 120 -9.73 -12.96 2.89
N PRO A 121 -10.41 -13.61 1.94
CA PRO A 121 -11.87 -13.52 1.82
C PRO A 121 -12.58 -13.77 3.16
N GLY A 122 -13.51 -12.87 3.55
CA GLY A 122 -14.27 -12.96 4.79
C GLY A 122 -13.53 -12.53 6.07
N GLN A 123 -12.23 -12.23 6.00
CA GLN A 123 -11.46 -11.72 7.14
C GLN A 123 -11.51 -10.19 7.21
N LYS A 124 -11.51 -9.64 8.44
CA LYS A 124 -11.47 -8.18 8.69
C LYS A 124 -10.04 -7.65 8.88
N ALA A 125 -9.10 -8.53 9.15
CA ALA A 125 -7.70 -8.22 9.40
C ALA A 125 -6.81 -8.96 8.43
N VAL A 126 -5.59 -8.46 8.28
CA VAL A 126 -4.53 -9.05 7.46
C VAL A 126 -3.63 -9.92 8.34
N ALA A 127 -3.29 -11.12 7.89
CA ALA A 127 -2.29 -11.95 8.57
C ALA A 127 -0.95 -11.20 8.65
N LEU A 128 -0.26 -11.32 9.78
CA LEU A 128 0.98 -10.57 10.04
C LEU A 128 2.03 -10.78 8.93
N GLU A 129 2.21 -12.00 8.47
CA GLU A 129 3.15 -12.32 7.38
C GLU A 129 2.83 -11.53 6.11
N ASN A 130 1.56 -11.51 5.69
CA ASN A 130 1.14 -10.75 4.52
C ASN A 130 1.35 -9.24 4.74
N ALA A 131 1.00 -8.72 5.90
CA ALA A 131 1.18 -7.30 6.21
C ALA A 131 2.66 -6.88 6.13
N THR A 132 3.57 -7.70 6.66
CA THR A 132 5.01 -7.42 6.62
C THR A 132 5.55 -7.42 5.19
N GLU A 133 5.12 -8.35 4.34
CA GLU A 133 5.53 -8.39 2.93
C GLU A 133 5.04 -7.14 2.16
N TYR A 134 3.79 -6.72 2.36
CA TYR A 134 3.30 -5.50 1.72
C TYR A 134 3.94 -4.23 2.27
N TRP A 135 4.28 -4.16 3.56
CA TRP A 135 5.06 -3.04 4.09
C TRP A 135 6.46 -2.98 3.48
N ARG A 136 7.09 -4.12 3.22
CA ARG A 136 8.39 -4.15 2.50
C ARG A 136 8.27 -3.56 1.10
N LEU A 137 7.18 -3.80 0.37
CA LEU A 137 6.96 -3.21 -0.94
C LEU A 137 6.62 -1.71 -0.88
N LEU A 138 5.82 -1.30 0.11
CA LEU A 138 5.28 0.06 0.19
C LEU A 138 6.16 1.03 0.96
N LEU A 139 7.06 0.54 1.82
CA LEU A 139 7.88 1.34 2.71
C LEU A 139 9.39 1.18 2.45
N THR A 140 9.74 0.74 1.23
CA THR A 140 11.11 0.76 0.69
C THR A 140 11.10 1.36 -0.72
N SER A 141 12.27 1.77 -1.22
CA SER A 141 12.40 2.26 -2.60
C SER A 141 11.88 1.21 -3.62
N PRO A 142 11.17 1.61 -4.66
CA PRO A 142 10.91 2.99 -5.16
C PRO A 142 9.74 3.71 -4.47
N SER A 143 9.14 3.11 -3.46
CA SER A 143 8.05 3.69 -2.66
C SER A 143 8.59 4.61 -1.57
N LEU A 144 7.76 4.97 -0.59
CA LEU A 144 8.19 5.73 0.57
C LEU A 144 9.23 4.93 1.37
N GLN A 145 10.48 5.38 1.40
CA GLN A 145 11.51 4.69 2.17
C GLN A 145 11.39 5.02 3.66
N TRP A 146 10.94 4.06 4.46
CA TRP A 146 10.84 4.23 5.92
C TRP A 146 12.14 3.82 6.62
N SER A 147 13.16 4.59 6.35
CA SER A 147 14.47 4.52 7.01
C SER A 147 15.19 5.85 6.85
N THR A 148 16.12 6.10 7.75
CA THR A 148 17.06 7.22 7.68
C THR A 148 18.49 6.66 7.77
N PRO A 149 19.53 7.47 7.55
CA PRO A 149 20.90 7.02 7.76
C PRO A 149 21.16 6.49 9.19
N ASP A 150 20.44 6.99 10.17
CA ASP A 150 20.65 6.66 11.59
C ASP A 150 19.68 5.60 12.11
N THR A 151 18.50 5.46 11.50
CA THR A 151 17.43 4.60 12.01
C THR A 151 16.78 3.75 10.92
N PRO A 152 16.91 2.41 10.96
CA PRO A 152 16.21 1.50 10.06
C PRO A 152 14.79 1.21 10.56
N TRP A 153 13.90 2.20 10.48
CA TRP A 153 12.56 2.14 11.07
C TRP A 153 11.73 0.93 10.65
N LEU A 154 11.69 0.64 9.35
CA LEU A 154 10.91 -0.49 8.84
C LEU A 154 11.43 -1.83 9.40
N ASP A 155 12.75 -2.01 9.45
CA ASP A 155 13.35 -3.24 9.98
C ASP A 155 13.01 -3.40 11.46
N TRP A 156 13.09 -2.34 12.24
CA TRP A 156 12.72 -2.36 13.65
C TRP A 156 11.24 -2.63 13.87
N TRP A 157 10.38 -2.06 13.01
CA TRP A 157 8.94 -2.31 13.03
C TRP A 157 8.61 -3.78 12.77
N ILE A 158 9.18 -4.36 11.71
CA ILE A 158 8.95 -5.75 11.35
C ILE A 158 9.50 -6.70 12.42
N GLU A 159 10.68 -6.44 12.94
CA GLU A 159 11.28 -7.20 14.05
C GLU A 159 10.36 -7.18 15.29
N PHE A 160 9.94 -6.00 15.70
CA PHE A 160 9.00 -5.84 16.83
C PHE A 160 7.71 -6.63 16.62
N LEU A 161 7.09 -6.51 15.44
CA LEU A 161 5.85 -7.21 15.14
C LEU A 161 6.03 -8.73 15.16
N THR A 162 7.14 -9.22 14.63
CA THR A 162 7.45 -10.64 14.52
C THR A 162 7.81 -11.26 15.87
N GLU A 163 8.56 -10.56 16.69
CA GLU A 163 9.08 -11.08 17.96
C GLU A 163 8.17 -10.83 19.16
N LYS A 164 7.49 -9.69 19.19
CA LYS A 164 6.71 -9.22 20.36
C LYS A 164 5.20 -9.25 20.11
N TYR A 165 4.73 -8.58 19.08
CA TYR A 165 3.31 -8.38 18.82
C TYR A 165 2.58 -9.66 18.36
N LYS A 166 3.06 -10.33 17.34
CA LYS A 166 2.64 -11.66 16.85
C LYS A 166 1.14 -11.81 16.52
N LYS A 167 0.44 -10.73 16.20
CA LYS A 167 -1.00 -10.73 15.92
C LYS A 167 -1.27 -10.23 14.51
N SER A 168 -2.49 -10.48 14.02
CA SER A 168 -2.99 -9.91 12.76
C SER A 168 -3.08 -8.38 12.82
N VAL A 169 -3.12 -7.77 11.64
CA VAL A 169 -3.13 -6.33 11.44
C VAL A 169 -4.54 -5.89 11.04
N ASN A 170 -5.18 -5.08 11.85
CA ASN A 170 -6.46 -4.48 11.50
C ASN A 170 -6.28 -3.20 10.66
N LYS A 171 -7.39 -2.68 10.12
CA LYS A 171 -7.37 -1.50 9.26
C LYS A 171 -6.81 -0.26 9.95
N ASP A 172 -7.19 -0.02 11.21
CA ASP A 172 -6.70 1.15 11.96
C ASP A 172 -5.18 1.09 12.16
N MET A 173 -4.66 -0.03 12.58
CA MET A 173 -3.22 -0.25 12.69
C MET A 173 -2.51 -0.06 11.34
N TRP A 174 -3.08 -0.60 10.24
CA TRP A 174 -2.53 -0.41 8.90
C TRP A 174 -2.44 1.06 8.53
N ASP A 175 -3.54 1.79 8.65
CA ASP A 175 -3.62 3.22 8.30
C ASP A 175 -2.70 4.06 9.19
N GLN A 176 -2.69 3.81 10.51
CA GLN A 176 -1.88 4.57 11.47
C GLN A 176 -0.38 4.29 11.36
N THR A 177 0.01 3.11 10.88
CA THR A 177 1.42 2.81 10.61
C THR A 177 2.01 3.77 9.59
N LEU A 178 1.30 4.10 8.52
CA LEU A 178 1.77 5.10 7.55
C LEU A 178 1.89 6.50 8.15
N VAL A 179 0.91 6.92 8.93
CA VAL A 179 0.96 8.21 9.63
C VAL A 179 2.16 8.29 10.56
N PHE A 180 2.41 7.23 11.32
CA PHE A 180 3.56 7.13 12.20
C PHE A 180 4.88 7.14 11.42
N ALA A 181 4.96 6.39 10.32
CA ALA A 181 6.14 6.37 9.45
C ALA A 181 6.48 7.78 8.94
N GLU A 182 5.52 8.51 8.41
CA GLU A 182 5.73 9.88 7.94
C GLU A 182 6.22 10.81 9.05
N LYS A 183 5.71 10.66 10.27
CA LYS A 183 6.11 11.47 11.42
C LYS A 183 7.54 11.16 11.88
N THR A 184 7.93 9.89 11.92
CA THR A 184 9.29 9.49 12.31
C THR A 184 10.36 9.94 11.32
N LEU A 185 10.03 10.02 10.03
CA LEU A 185 10.94 10.54 9.01
C LEU A 185 11.21 12.05 9.15
N VAL A 186 10.32 12.78 9.80
CA VAL A 186 10.47 14.21 10.09
C VAL A 186 11.12 14.44 11.46
N ASP A 187 10.78 13.59 12.44
CA ASP A 187 11.23 13.72 13.82
C ASP A 187 11.59 12.34 14.42
N GLU A 188 12.83 11.95 14.26
CA GLU A 188 13.37 10.70 14.79
C GLU A 188 13.43 10.63 16.31
N ALA A 189 13.42 11.79 16.98
CA ALA A 189 13.40 11.85 18.44
C ALA A 189 12.05 11.45 19.04
N LEU A 190 11.01 11.28 18.19
CA LEU A 190 9.64 10.93 18.60
C LEU A 190 8.99 11.99 19.49
N SER A 191 9.33 13.26 19.35
CA SER A 191 8.77 14.36 20.15
C SER A 191 7.26 14.55 19.93
N PHE A 192 6.75 14.07 18.80
CA PHE A 192 5.32 14.09 18.48
C PHE A 192 4.50 13.06 19.28
N TRP A 193 5.17 12.07 19.88
CA TRP A 193 4.51 11.00 20.63
C TRP A 193 4.44 11.34 22.13
N SER A 194 3.31 11.00 22.74
CA SER A 194 3.13 11.00 24.19
C SER A 194 2.18 9.88 24.60
N GLU A 195 2.23 9.44 25.84
CA GLU A 195 1.33 8.40 26.38
C GLU A 195 -0.16 8.79 26.29
N ASP A 196 -0.45 10.09 26.31
CA ASP A 196 -1.81 10.62 26.16
C ASP A 196 -2.27 10.77 24.70
N SER A 197 -1.40 10.45 23.73
CA SER A 197 -1.75 10.52 22.31
C SER A 197 -2.66 9.37 21.93
N ALA A 198 -3.58 9.61 20.97
CA ALA A 198 -4.56 8.62 20.50
C ALA A 198 -3.98 7.65 19.47
N TRP A 199 -2.76 7.13 19.67
CA TRP A 199 -2.18 6.09 18.84
C TRP A 199 -2.78 4.71 19.15
N PRO A 200 -2.85 3.79 18.20
CA PRO A 200 -3.09 2.38 18.51
C PRO A 200 -2.06 1.84 19.52
N GLY A 201 -2.50 1.02 20.45
CA GLY A 201 -1.63 0.50 21.51
C GLY A 201 -0.36 -0.20 20.99
N VAL A 202 -0.43 -0.84 19.81
CA VAL A 202 0.75 -1.45 19.18
C VAL A 202 1.83 -0.41 18.82
N ILE A 203 1.45 0.80 18.47
CA ILE A 203 2.41 1.89 18.20
C ILE A 203 3.03 2.37 19.51
N ASP A 204 2.27 2.47 20.59
CA ASP A 204 2.80 2.80 21.90
C ASP A 204 3.81 1.75 22.38
N GLU A 205 3.49 0.47 22.23
CA GLU A 205 4.41 -0.63 22.52
C GLU A 205 5.67 -0.59 21.65
N PHE A 206 5.54 -0.22 20.37
CA PHE A 206 6.67 -0.06 19.47
C PHE A 206 7.58 1.11 19.89
N VAL A 207 7.02 2.24 20.29
CA VAL A 207 7.80 3.37 20.78
C VAL A 207 8.59 2.98 22.03
N GLU A 208 7.99 2.26 22.97
CA GLU A 208 8.71 1.73 24.14
C GLU A 208 9.82 0.75 23.74
N TYR A 209 9.55 -0.16 22.80
CA TYR A 209 10.56 -1.07 22.24
C TYR A 209 11.74 -0.30 21.62
N VAL A 210 11.48 0.76 20.86
CA VAL A 210 12.55 1.59 20.29
C VAL A 210 13.38 2.25 21.39
N LYS A 211 12.73 2.82 22.40
CA LYS A 211 13.44 3.49 23.51
C LYS A 211 14.28 2.54 24.34
N THR A 212 13.74 1.37 24.68
CA THR A 212 14.38 0.42 25.60
C THR A 212 15.34 -0.53 24.88
N ASP A 213 14.87 -1.22 23.85
CA ASP A 213 15.61 -2.32 23.23
C ASP A 213 16.58 -1.83 22.14
N LYS A 214 16.23 -0.77 21.41
CA LYS A 214 17.05 -0.26 20.29
C LYS A 214 17.95 0.91 20.67
N ARG A 215 17.50 1.79 21.55
CA ARG A 215 18.24 3.00 21.97
C ARG A 215 18.83 2.91 23.38
N GLY A 216 18.74 1.72 24.00
CA GLY A 216 19.45 1.42 25.26
C GLY A 216 18.94 2.16 26.49
N GLY A 217 17.64 2.53 26.54
CA GLY A 217 17.05 3.13 27.73
C GLY A 217 17.76 4.40 28.22
N GLN A 218 18.18 5.27 27.30
CA GLN A 218 18.61 6.63 27.71
C GLN A 218 17.38 7.40 28.23
N GLY A 219 16.94 6.99 29.40
CA GLY A 219 16.00 7.69 30.25
C GLY A 219 16.79 8.40 31.33
N VAL A 220 16.63 9.72 31.34
CA VAL A 220 16.61 10.60 32.49
C VAL A 220 17.39 10.11 33.70
N GLY A 221 18.49 10.80 34.00
CA GLY A 221 19.01 10.82 35.33
C GLY A 221 20.42 10.32 35.43
N ASP A 222 21.33 11.25 35.41
CA ASP A 222 22.22 11.43 36.58
C ASP A 222 22.72 12.87 36.54
N ALA A 223 21.95 13.74 37.16
CA ALA A 223 22.51 14.87 37.82
C ALA A 223 23.27 14.27 39.02
N MET A 224 24.51 13.91 38.79
CA MET A 224 25.41 13.64 39.89
C MET A 224 25.59 14.95 40.68
N GLU A 225 25.07 14.95 41.86
CA GLU A 225 25.60 15.74 42.96
C GLU A 225 27.11 15.50 43.04
N VAL A 226 27.85 16.52 42.84
CA VAL A 226 29.25 16.58 43.26
C VAL A 226 29.30 17.49 44.48
N GLU A 227 29.66 16.89 45.61
CA GLU A 227 30.09 17.60 46.79
C GLU A 227 31.28 18.57 46.52
#